data_97ca0f3ec38b626a09b7fb404fefb7f1
#
_entry.id   97ca0f3ec38b626a09b7fb404fefb7f1
#
_cell.length_a   1.000
_cell.length_b   1.000
_cell.length_c   1.000
_cell.angle_alpha   90.00
_cell.angle_beta   90.00
_cell.angle_gamma   90.00
#
_symmetry.space_group_name_H-M   'P 1'
#
loop_
_entity.id
_entity.type
_entity.pdbx_description
1 polymer ?
#
loop_
_entity_poly.entity_id
_entity_poly.type
_entity_poly.pdbx_seq_one_letter_code
_entity_poly.pdbx_strand_id
1 'polypeptide(L)'
;MYRVTCDDVPIYHSRLTSMPIFGATLDLELNKTGSFVFTMQQDHPRYDLIRRMKSIIKVWQDDYLLFRGRALDDPTGWHNEKKISCEGELAFLLDSQQRPYDYSGTIEGYLNLLITRHNEQVEESKWFTVGTVSVVDENDYITRSNIDYVDTWTEIQDKLIKLLGGYIIVRHEGWINYIDYLQDVTLLAPQKIEFGVNLLDLERIRKGAGIGTAVIPLGAKIKDEEGKDTDARLTIESVNGGSDMLRDEDAIAQYGTIVKTITYDDVTEPENLMRKGQAYLADLVKLPDTIELTAADLATIDQQITAFHLGTYVRAISRPHGVDQLFLVSKLSINLLSPAGSKMTLGAARDGLASSVTGISKMQGEIIKTVERTAQAAAEAAYNVEQNALASIQMSEENIRATVAENYYLKDDTDALIHSVSTSIEQTKESLEIQFSQFSQDAAALAAGTDANFEEIRKYIRFIDGMIELGETGNELQLKIANNRINFVQDGAEVAYFTNRKLYVMDAQFLHSLQIGNFAFMPRANGNLSFKKI
;
A
#
# COMPACT_ATOMS: atom_id res chain seq x y z
N MET A 1 -0.66 10.92 -14.05
CA MET A 1 -0.95 12.36 -14.28
C MET A 1 -1.49 12.99 -13.01
N TYR A 2 -1.18 14.28 -12.77
CA TYR A 2 -1.64 14.95 -11.55
C TYR A 2 -2.87 15.81 -11.81
N ARG A 3 -3.79 15.78 -10.85
CA ARG A 3 -4.99 16.61 -10.77
C ARG A 3 -5.13 17.13 -9.34
N VAL A 4 -5.54 18.39 -9.19
CA VAL A 4 -5.84 18.99 -7.89
C VAL A 4 -7.27 19.48 -7.90
N THR A 5 -8.02 19.19 -6.83
CA THR A 5 -9.39 19.65 -6.64
C THR A 5 -9.52 20.43 -5.33
N CYS A 6 -10.45 21.37 -5.30
CA CYS A 6 -10.89 22.09 -4.11
C CYS A 6 -12.39 21.83 -3.97
N ASP A 7 -12.81 21.22 -2.86
CA ASP A 7 -14.21 20.79 -2.62
C ASP A 7 -14.78 20.05 -3.85
N ASP A 8 -13.97 19.11 -4.39
CA ASP A 8 -14.19 18.30 -5.59
C ASP A 8 -14.25 19.07 -6.92
N VAL A 9 -14.12 20.40 -6.91
CA VAL A 9 -14.02 21.23 -8.13
C VAL A 9 -12.56 21.24 -8.61
N PRO A 10 -12.26 20.90 -9.87
CA PRO A 10 -10.90 20.93 -10.40
C PRO A 10 -10.32 22.36 -10.36
N ILE A 11 -9.11 22.50 -9.79
CA ILE A 11 -8.31 23.72 -9.78
C ILE A 11 -7.00 23.58 -10.55
N TYR A 12 -6.60 22.34 -10.84
CA TYR A 12 -5.45 22.03 -11.69
C TYR A 12 -5.60 20.66 -12.32
N HIS A 13 -5.12 20.56 -13.54
CA HIS A 13 -4.97 19.29 -14.23
C HIS A 13 -3.80 19.38 -15.20
N SER A 14 -2.87 18.42 -15.15
CA SER A 14 -1.62 18.45 -15.93
C SER A 14 -1.78 18.51 -17.46
N ARG A 15 -2.98 18.22 -17.97
CA ARG A 15 -3.33 18.33 -19.41
C ARG A 15 -4.03 19.62 -19.79
N LEU A 16 -4.43 20.45 -18.82
CA LEU A 16 -5.19 21.67 -19.08
C LEU A 16 -4.31 22.89 -18.81
N THR A 17 -4.13 23.70 -19.83
CA THR A 17 -3.39 24.96 -19.73
C THR A 17 -4.22 26.13 -19.18
N SER A 18 -5.54 25.94 -19.08
CA SER A 18 -6.49 26.97 -18.64
C SER A 18 -6.55 27.20 -17.13
N MET A 19 -5.95 26.30 -16.34
CA MET A 19 -5.94 26.37 -14.87
C MET A 19 -4.50 26.14 -14.35
N PRO A 20 -3.56 27.05 -14.62
CA PRO A 20 -2.18 26.86 -14.19
C PRO A 20 -2.04 27.15 -12.69
N ILE A 21 -1.24 26.31 -12.02
CA ILE A 21 -0.71 26.58 -10.69
C ILE A 21 0.82 26.57 -10.77
N PHE A 22 1.49 27.15 -9.78
CA PHE A 22 2.94 27.29 -9.77
C PHE A 22 3.51 26.78 -8.46
N GLY A 23 4.77 26.31 -8.49
CA GLY A 23 5.48 25.87 -7.29
C GLY A 23 4.75 24.76 -6.53
N ALA A 24 4.03 23.87 -7.24
CA ALA A 24 3.20 22.85 -6.63
C ALA A 24 4.06 21.71 -6.08
N THR A 25 4.25 21.70 -4.77
CA THR A 25 5.05 20.69 -4.04
C THR A 25 4.18 20.00 -3.01
N LEU A 26 4.18 18.68 -3.05
CA LEU A 26 3.49 17.79 -2.12
C LEU A 26 4.54 17.04 -1.30
N ASP A 27 4.55 17.25 0.01
CA ASP A 27 5.42 16.55 0.96
C ASP A 27 4.59 15.62 1.84
N LEU A 28 4.89 14.33 1.74
CA LEU A 28 4.26 13.25 2.49
C LEU A 28 5.32 12.52 3.31
N GLU A 29 5.00 12.21 4.57
CA GLU A 29 5.88 11.47 5.48
C GLU A 29 5.03 10.60 6.40
N LEU A 30 5.46 9.37 6.66
CA LEU A 30 4.76 8.46 7.58
C LEU A 30 4.69 9.07 8.99
N ASN A 31 3.57 8.87 9.67
CA ASN A 31 3.30 9.42 10.99
C ASN A 31 3.33 10.96 11.07
N LYS A 32 3.14 11.63 9.93
CA LYS A 32 3.02 13.09 9.82
C LYS A 32 1.76 13.46 9.05
N THR A 33 1.31 14.67 9.26
CA THR A 33 0.13 15.20 8.57
C THR A 33 0.33 15.35 7.06
N GLY A 34 1.59 15.58 6.63
CA GLY A 34 1.90 15.95 5.25
C GLY A 34 1.52 17.39 4.92
N SER A 35 1.99 17.88 3.79
CA SER A 35 1.70 19.24 3.33
C SER A 35 1.66 19.33 1.82
N PHE A 36 0.84 20.27 1.31
CA PHE A 36 0.79 20.60 -0.11
C PHE A 36 0.84 22.12 -0.27
N VAL A 37 1.81 22.62 -1.02
CA VAL A 37 2.00 24.07 -1.25
C VAL A 37 1.95 24.34 -2.73
N PHE A 38 1.22 25.36 -3.14
CA PHE A 38 1.15 25.83 -4.53
C PHE A 38 0.78 27.31 -4.59
N THR A 39 1.02 27.93 -5.75
CA THR A 39 0.71 29.34 -5.99
C THR A 39 -0.31 29.47 -7.12
N MET A 40 -1.33 30.29 -6.92
CA MET A 40 -2.32 30.69 -7.93
C MET A 40 -2.14 32.15 -8.28
N GLN A 41 -2.16 32.46 -9.57
CA GLN A 41 -2.18 33.85 -10.06
C GLN A 41 -3.59 34.41 -10.02
N GLN A 42 -3.73 35.74 -10.03
CA GLN A 42 -5.02 36.44 -9.93
C GLN A 42 -5.98 36.09 -11.08
N ASP A 43 -5.47 35.77 -12.24
CA ASP A 43 -6.24 35.44 -13.45
C ASP A 43 -6.71 33.96 -13.46
N HIS A 44 -6.35 33.20 -12.44
CA HIS A 44 -6.79 31.79 -12.35
C HIS A 44 -8.33 31.70 -12.20
N PRO A 45 -9.04 30.89 -13.02
CA PRO A 45 -10.52 30.86 -13.03
C PRO A 45 -11.17 30.51 -11.68
N ARG A 46 -10.41 29.90 -10.77
CA ARG A 46 -10.86 29.46 -9.44
C ARG A 46 -10.13 30.16 -8.29
N TYR A 47 -9.60 31.37 -8.56
CA TYR A 47 -8.80 32.11 -7.59
C TYR A 47 -9.49 32.36 -6.25
N ASP A 48 -10.80 32.59 -6.25
CA ASP A 48 -11.59 32.88 -5.04
C ASP A 48 -12.35 31.67 -4.48
N LEU A 49 -12.09 30.47 -5.04
CA LEU A 49 -12.79 29.26 -4.60
C LEU A 49 -12.31 28.77 -3.23
N ILE A 50 -11.00 28.91 -2.95
CA ILE A 50 -10.36 28.33 -1.78
C ILE A 50 -10.66 29.15 -0.53
N ARG A 51 -11.19 28.51 0.50
CA ARG A 51 -11.48 29.09 1.82
C ARG A 51 -10.60 28.45 2.87
N ARG A 52 -9.82 29.30 3.59
CA ARG A 52 -8.94 28.86 4.68
C ARG A 52 -9.68 28.06 5.72
N MET A 53 -9.04 27.03 6.26
CA MET A 53 -9.53 26.09 7.29
C MET A 53 -10.81 25.33 6.93
N LYS A 54 -11.39 25.57 5.74
CA LYS A 54 -12.68 25.00 5.35
C LYS A 54 -12.60 24.15 4.08
N SER A 55 -11.97 24.68 3.01
CA SER A 55 -11.92 23.95 1.74
C SER A 55 -11.02 22.73 1.80
N ILE A 56 -11.54 21.61 1.32
CA ILE A 56 -10.82 20.35 1.21
C ILE A 56 -10.07 20.32 -0.12
N ILE A 57 -8.77 20.23 -0.05
CA ILE A 57 -7.87 20.09 -1.19
C ILE A 57 -7.50 18.63 -1.35
N LYS A 58 -7.67 18.09 -2.55
CA LYS A 58 -7.26 16.73 -2.89
C LYS A 58 -6.26 16.75 -4.03
N VAL A 59 -5.19 15.98 -3.91
CA VAL A 59 -4.20 15.77 -4.97
C VAL A 59 -4.28 14.32 -5.43
N TRP A 60 -4.45 14.14 -6.71
CA TRP A 60 -4.60 12.85 -7.35
C TRP A 60 -3.45 12.58 -8.32
N GLN A 61 -3.00 11.35 -8.36
CA GLN A 61 -2.17 10.82 -9.44
C GLN A 61 -2.98 9.74 -10.16
N ASP A 62 -3.41 10.07 -11.36
CA ASP A 62 -4.40 9.28 -12.09
C ASP A 62 -5.67 9.09 -11.23
N ASP A 63 -6.02 7.85 -10.86
CA ASP A 63 -7.16 7.56 -10.00
C ASP A 63 -6.77 7.35 -8.52
N TYR A 64 -5.47 7.48 -8.18
CA TYR A 64 -5.00 7.31 -6.82
C TYR A 64 -4.98 8.66 -6.07
N LEU A 65 -5.63 8.70 -4.90
CA LEU A 65 -5.63 9.87 -4.01
C LEU A 65 -4.32 9.91 -3.22
N LEU A 66 -3.42 10.84 -3.58
CA LEU A 66 -2.14 11.03 -2.90
C LEU A 66 -2.27 11.84 -1.61
N PHE A 67 -3.17 12.82 -1.62
CA PHE A 67 -3.32 13.77 -0.52
C PHE A 67 -4.75 14.24 -0.44
N ARG A 68 -5.25 14.28 0.78
CA ARG A 68 -6.46 14.96 1.17
C ARG A 68 -6.13 15.84 2.38
N GLY A 69 -6.56 17.09 2.36
CA GLY A 69 -6.24 18.01 3.44
C GLY A 69 -7.03 19.30 3.31
N ARG A 70 -6.70 20.29 4.11
CA ARG A 70 -7.35 21.62 4.08
C ARG A 70 -6.36 22.72 3.78
N ALA A 71 -6.84 23.78 3.16
CA ALA A 71 -6.08 25.02 3.00
C ALA A 71 -5.92 25.69 4.38
N LEU A 72 -4.66 25.92 4.79
CA LEU A 72 -4.30 26.53 6.06
C LEU A 72 -4.12 28.05 5.89
N ASP A 73 -3.18 28.44 5.02
CA ASP A 73 -2.81 29.82 4.76
C ASP A 73 -2.83 30.14 3.27
N ASP A 74 -3.13 31.39 2.94
CA ASP A 74 -3.13 31.91 1.58
C ASP A 74 -2.59 33.35 1.50
N PRO A 75 -1.35 33.63 1.94
CA PRO A 75 -0.78 34.95 1.81
C PRO A 75 -0.79 35.42 0.35
N THR A 76 -1.18 36.68 0.15
CA THR A 76 -1.23 37.31 -1.16
C THR A 76 0.01 38.18 -1.36
N GLY A 77 0.74 37.95 -2.46
CA GLY A 77 1.94 38.70 -2.81
C GLY A 77 1.65 40.02 -3.54
N TRP A 78 2.72 40.66 -3.97
CA TRP A 78 2.65 41.97 -4.62
C TRP A 78 1.82 42.00 -5.92
N HIS A 79 1.84 40.91 -6.66
CA HIS A 79 1.08 40.75 -7.92
C HIS A 79 -0.28 40.05 -7.71
N ASN A 80 -0.80 40.10 -6.49
CA ASN A 80 -2.02 39.38 -6.09
C ASN A 80 -1.96 37.85 -6.31
N GLU A 81 -0.76 37.27 -6.40
CA GLU A 81 -0.59 35.81 -6.35
C GLU A 81 -0.89 35.32 -4.94
N LYS A 82 -1.65 34.22 -4.83
CA LYS A 82 -1.91 33.52 -3.57
C LYS A 82 -1.00 32.32 -3.46
N LYS A 83 -0.17 32.27 -2.40
CA LYS A 83 0.58 31.06 -2.04
C LYS A 83 -0.23 30.25 -1.05
N ILE A 84 -0.90 29.20 -1.51
CA ILE A 84 -1.75 28.36 -0.70
C ILE A 84 -0.90 27.27 -0.05
N SER A 85 -0.93 27.21 1.28
CA SER A 85 -0.34 26.13 2.07
C SER A 85 -1.46 25.26 2.63
N CYS A 86 -1.36 23.95 2.41
CA CYS A 86 -2.33 22.98 2.89
C CYS A 86 -1.66 22.01 3.84
N GLU A 87 -2.39 21.59 4.85
CA GLU A 87 -2.04 20.50 5.75
C GLU A 87 -2.92 19.27 5.48
N GLY A 88 -2.33 18.08 5.59
CA GLY A 88 -3.03 16.83 5.31
C GLY A 88 -4.05 16.47 6.39
N GLU A 89 -4.89 15.51 6.08
CA GLU A 89 -6.08 15.16 6.86
C GLU A 89 -5.81 14.66 8.28
N LEU A 90 -4.64 14.10 8.57
CA LEU A 90 -4.28 13.78 9.96
C LEU A 90 -4.23 15.05 10.85
N ALA A 91 -4.06 16.24 10.26
CA ALA A 91 -4.16 17.50 10.98
C ALA A 91 -5.58 17.81 11.46
N PHE A 92 -6.62 17.16 10.94
CA PHE A 92 -7.99 17.31 11.47
C PHE A 92 -8.07 16.83 12.92
N LEU A 93 -7.23 15.87 13.31
CA LEU A 93 -7.13 15.38 14.68
C LEU A 93 -6.58 16.43 15.67
N LEU A 94 -5.97 17.52 15.20
CA LEU A 94 -5.57 18.66 16.01
C LEU A 94 -6.78 19.55 16.41
N ASP A 95 -7.91 19.42 15.69
CA ASP A 95 -9.09 20.24 15.93
C ASP A 95 -9.95 19.77 17.13
N SER A 96 -9.64 18.65 17.72
CA SER A 96 -10.36 18.06 18.84
C SER A 96 -9.46 17.87 20.05
N GLN A 97 -10.05 17.98 21.24
CA GLN A 97 -9.32 17.85 22.51
C GLN A 97 -9.76 16.58 23.24
N GLN A 98 -8.80 15.77 23.65
CA GLN A 98 -9.03 14.65 24.54
C GLN A 98 -9.21 15.20 25.97
N ARG A 99 -10.36 14.87 26.59
CA ARG A 99 -10.62 15.19 27.99
C ARG A 99 -9.92 14.18 28.88
N PRO A 100 -9.69 14.50 30.17
CA PRO A 100 -9.11 13.56 31.12
C PRO A 100 -9.78 12.18 31.05
N TYR A 101 -8.98 11.13 31.11
CA TYR A 101 -9.47 9.75 31.06
C TYR A 101 -8.50 8.80 31.75
N ASP A 102 -9.04 7.65 32.10
CA ASP A 102 -8.33 6.44 32.52
C ASP A 102 -8.80 5.30 31.61
N TYR A 103 -7.90 4.65 30.91
CA TYR A 103 -8.21 3.58 29.96
C TYR A 103 -7.36 2.36 30.26
N SER A 104 -7.99 1.20 30.33
CA SER A 104 -7.32 -0.10 30.33
C SER A 104 -8.05 -1.03 29.37
N GLY A 105 -7.35 -1.56 28.38
CA GLY A 105 -7.95 -2.40 27.34
C GLY A 105 -7.03 -2.61 26.14
N THR A 106 -7.59 -3.00 25.01
CA THR A 106 -6.84 -3.25 23.78
C THR A 106 -6.37 -1.96 23.13
N ILE A 107 -5.34 -2.05 22.29
CA ILE A 107 -4.84 -0.91 21.49
C ILE A 107 -5.93 -0.39 20.55
N GLU A 108 -6.67 -1.30 19.91
CA GLU A 108 -7.80 -0.95 19.04
C GLU A 108 -8.89 -0.20 19.80
N GLY A 109 -9.25 -0.69 20.98
CA GLY A 109 -10.25 -0.03 21.84
C GLY A 109 -9.82 1.37 22.27
N TYR A 110 -8.52 1.56 22.54
CA TYR A 110 -7.97 2.88 22.87
C TYR A 110 -8.01 3.84 21.67
N LEU A 111 -7.59 3.38 20.50
CA LEU A 111 -7.69 4.21 19.28
C LEU A 111 -9.15 4.56 18.97
N ASN A 112 -10.09 3.60 19.13
CA ASN A 112 -11.52 3.84 18.98
C ASN A 112 -12.04 4.90 19.97
N LEU A 113 -11.59 4.88 21.22
CA LEU A 113 -11.94 5.91 22.21
C LEU A 113 -11.53 7.31 21.73
N LEU A 114 -10.28 7.45 21.27
CA LEU A 114 -9.74 8.74 20.82
C LEU A 114 -10.49 9.26 19.58
N ILE A 115 -10.72 8.39 18.60
CA ILE A 115 -11.39 8.74 17.32
C ILE A 115 -12.88 9.03 17.54
N THR A 116 -13.57 8.27 18.41
CA THR A 116 -14.97 8.57 18.74
C THR A 116 -15.10 9.96 19.36
N ARG A 117 -14.25 10.30 20.33
CA ARG A 117 -14.23 11.62 20.95
C ARG A 117 -13.85 12.75 19.98
N HIS A 118 -12.99 12.45 19.00
CA HIS A 118 -12.69 13.39 17.92
C HIS A 118 -13.94 13.64 17.07
N ASN A 119 -14.59 12.59 16.58
CA ASN A 119 -15.76 12.70 15.72
C ASN A 119 -16.93 13.43 16.39
N GLU A 120 -17.08 13.30 17.71
CA GLU A 120 -18.10 14.05 18.49
C GLU A 120 -17.88 15.57 18.53
N GLN A 121 -16.67 16.04 18.21
CA GLN A 121 -16.27 17.45 18.35
C GLN A 121 -16.14 18.19 17.02
N VAL A 122 -16.07 17.46 15.90
CA VAL A 122 -15.79 18.05 14.58
C VAL A 122 -16.88 17.69 13.55
N GLU A 123 -16.86 18.37 12.42
CA GLU A 123 -17.80 18.14 11.32
C GLU A 123 -17.53 16.77 10.64
N GLU A 124 -18.57 16.18 10.07
CA GLU A 124 -18.54 14.88 9.39
C GLU A 124 -17.44 14.77 8.32
N SER A 125 -17.12 15.87 7.63
CA SER A 125 -16.05 15.93 6.63
C SER A 125 -14.64 15.64 7.19
N LYS A 126 -14.48 15.69 8.53
CA LYS A 126 -13.24 15.43 9.26
C LYS A 126 -13.27 14.11 10.04
N TRP A 127 -14.34 13.36 9.96
CA TRP A 127 -14.50 12.11 10.69
C TRP A 127 -13.58 11.02 10.17
N PHE A 128 -13.19 10.18 11.11
CA PHE A 128 -12.46 8.95 10.83
C PHE A 128 -13.18 7.74 11.43
N THR A 129 -12.97 6.61 10.83
CA THR A 129 -13.37 5.30 11.37
C THR A 129 -12.10 4.49 11.62
N VAL A 130 -11.99 3.86 12.78
CA VAL A 130 -10.84 2.98 13.03
C VAL A 130 -10.96 1.77 12.10
N GLY A 131 -9.90 1.54 11.34
CA GLY A 131 -9.79 0.43 10.41
C GLY A 131 -9.00 -0.73 11.01
N THR A 132 -7.91 -1.13 10.37
CA THR A 132 -7.07 -2.23 10.82
C THR A 132 -6.10 -1.77 11.90
N VAL A 133 -6.09 -2.46 13.04
CA VAL A 133 -5.08 -2.28 14.10
C VAL A 133 -4.29 -3.57 14.23
N SER A 134 -3.02 -3.54 13.82
CA SER A 134 -2.11 -4.71 13.88
C SER A 134 -0.95 -4.53 14.84
N VAL A 135 -0.82 -3.35 15.44
CA VAL A 135 0.14 -3.12 16.53
C VAL A 135 -0.31 -3.89 17.76
N VAL A 136 0.61 -4.61 18.36
CA VAL A 136 0.34 -5.43 19.55
C VAL A 136 1.26 -4.99 20.70
N ASP A 137 0.73 -5.01 21.91
CA ASP A 137 1.54 -5.02 23.13
C ASP A 137 1.72 -6.48 23.58
N GLU A 138 2.86 -6.80 24.16
CA GLU A 138 3.16 -8.17 24.58
C GLU A 138 2.20 -8.71 25.66
N ASN A 139 1.49 -7.83 26.35
CA ASN A 139 0.49 -8.19 27.36
C ASN A 139 -0.95 -8.24 26.82
N ASP A 140 -1.15 -8.04 25.50
CA ASP A 140 -2.44 -7.94 24.82
C ASP A 140 -3.35 -6.79 25.34
N TYR A 141 -2.87 -5.95 26.24
CA TYR A 141 -3.59 -4.77 26.72
C TYR A 141 -2.63 -3.63 27.06
N ILE A 142 -3.16 -2.43 27.05
CA ILE A 142 -2.45 -1.21 27.47
C ILE A 142 -3.26 -0.48 28.52
N THR A 143 -2.56 0.20 29.44
CA THR A 143 -3.15 1.17 30.34
C THR A 143 -2.65 2.55 29.96
N ARG A 144 -3.57 3.49 29.74
CA ARG A 144 -3.27 4.87 29.37
C ARG A 144 -4.14 5.81 30.16
N SER A 145 -3.54 6.87 30.67
CA SER A 145 -4.27 7.92 31.35
C SER A 145 -3.79 9.29 30.88
N ASN A 146 -4.65 10.25 30.97
CA ASN A 146 -4.34 11.64 30.75
C ASN A 146 -5.21 12.51 31.66
N ILE A 147 -4.61 13.46 32.34
CA ILE A 147 -5.28 14.43 33.20
C ILE A 147 -5.43 15.80 32.56
N ASP A 148 -4.75 16.00 31.44
CA ASP A 148 -4.70 17.26 30.69
C ASP A 148 -5.66 17.24 29.49
N TYR A 149 -5.86 18.42 28.90
CA TYR A 149 -6.59 18.58 27.64
C TYR A 149 -5.57 18.68 26.52
N VAL A 150 -5.39 17.59 25.77
CA VAL A 150 -4.40 17.46 24.69
C VAL A 150 -5.15 17.18 23.40
N ASP A 151 -4.69 17.74 22.27
CA ASP A 151 -5.29 17.43 20.99
C ASP A 151 -5.14 15.93 20.63
N THR A 152 -6.09 15.44 19.85
CA THR A 152 -6.17 13.99 19.54
C THR A 152 -4.92 13.49 18.78
N TRP A 153 -4.32 14.32 17.90
CA TRP A 153 -3.13 13.89 17.17
C TRP A 153 -1.91 13.75 18.08
N THR A 154 -1.68 14.71 18.95
CA THR A 154 -0.61 14.65 19.94
C THR A 154 -0.78 13.45 20.87
N GLU A 155 -2.03 13.15 21.27
CA GLU A 155 -2.32 11.98 22.12
C GLU A 155 -2.00 10.65 21.40
N ILE A 156 -2.35 10.54 20.12
CA ILE A 156 -1.98 9.38 19.28
C ILE A 156 -0.45 9.27 19.16
N GLN A 157 0.24 10.37 18.90
CA GLN A 157 1.70 10.37 18.77
C GLN A 157 2.39 9.95 20.07
N ASP A 158 2.01 10.53 21.20
CA ASP A 158 2.69 10.30 22.47
C ASP A 158 2.32 8.96 23.12
N LYS A 159 1.06 8.56 23.04
CA LYS A 159 0.56 7.37 23.75
C LYS A 159 0.54 6.09 22.91
N LEU A 160 0.59 6.20 21.59
CA LEU A 160 0.64 5.06 20.68
C LEU A 160 1.96 4.99 19.94
N ILE A 161 2.22 5.91 19.01
CA ILE A 161 3.37 5.82 18.08
C ILE A 161 4.70 5.82 18.83
N LYS A 162 4.88 6.73 19.78
CA LYS A 162 6.13 6.88 20.54
C LYS A 162 6.41 5.68 21.45
N LEU A 163 5.36 5.07 22.02
CA LEU A 163 5.50 3.98 22.99
C LEU A 163 5.47 2.59 22.36
N LEU A 164 4.73 2.40 21.27
CA LEU A 164 4.49 1.11 20.63
C LEU A 164 5.08 1.03 19.20
N GLY A 165 5.53 2.16 18.66
CA GLY A 165 5.95 2.21 17.26
C GLY A 165 4.80 2.09 16.27
N GLY A 166 5.07 1.54 15.10
CA GLY A 166 4.06 1.34 14.06
C GLY A 166 3.74 2.60 13.25
N TYR A 167 2.77 2.47 12.36
CA TYR A 167 2.41 3.48 11.37
C TYR A 167 0.92 3.78 11.38
N ILE A 168 0.58 5.06 11.44
CA ILE A 168 -0.77 5.56 11.20
C ILE A 168 -0.91 5.86 9.71
N ILE A 169 -1.89 5.24 9.07
CA ILE A 169 -2.19 5.40 7.64
C ILE A 169 -3.67 5.71 7.48
N VAL A 170 -3.99 6.68 6.63
CA VAL A 170 -5.39 6.94 6.27
C VAL A 170 -5.69 6.28 4.93
N ARG A 171 -6.80 5.56 4.89
CA ARG A 171 -7.31 4.83 3.74
C ARG A 171 -8.75 5.28 3.46
N HIS A 172 -9.05 5.50 2.19
CA HIS A 172 -10.36 5.98 1.76
C HIS A 172 -11.12 4.87 1.04
N GLU A 173 -12.33 4.57 1.51
CA GLU A 173 -13.26 3.66 0.83
C GLU A 173 -14.63 4.33 0.71
N GLY A 174 -14.97 4.72 -0.50
CA GLY A 174 -16.18 5.51 -0.75
C GLY A 174 -16.17 6.84 0.02
N TRP A 175 -17.06 6.98 0.97
CA TRP A 175 -17.18 8.19 1.81
C TRP A 175 -16.53 8.05 3.18
N ILE A 176 -15.95 6.88 3.49
CA ILE A 176 -15.39 6.58 4.81
C ILE A 176 -13.87 6.79 4.77
N ASN A 177 -13.34 7.53 5.74
CA ASN A 177 -11.92 7.70 5.96
C ASN A 177 -11.51 6.77 7.09
N TYR A 178 -10.86 5.66 6.76
CA TYR A 178 -10.33 4.73 7.74
C TYR A 178 -8.97 5.20 8.23
N ILE A 179 -8.76 5.13 9.55
CA ILE A 179 -7.46 5.28 10.18
C ILE A 179 -6.97 3.89 10.60
N ASP A 180 -5.93 3.41 9.92
CA ASP A 180 -5.29 2.13 10.18
C ASP A 180 -4.05 2.36 11.06
N TYR A 181 -3.82 1.52 12.09
CA TYR A 181 -2.63 1.56 12.92
C TYR A 181 -1.87 0.24 12.78
N LEU A 182 -0.83 0.27 11.96
CA LEU A 182 -0.13 -0.92 11.48
C LEU A 182 1.24 -1.07 12.13
N GLN A 183 1.56 -2.27 12.62
CA GLN A 183 2.90 -2.61 13.11
C GLN A 183 3.92 -2.51 11.99
N ASP A 184 3.55 -2.95 10.81
CA ASP A 184 4.36 -2.88 9.59
C ASP A 184 3.44 -2.76 8.37
N VAL A 185 3.97 -2.21 7.29
CA VAL A 185 3.28 -2.15 6.01
C VAL A 185 3.76 -3.31 5.13
N THR A 186 2.83 -4.05 4.56
CA THR A 186 3.12 -5.26 3.79
C THR A 186 3.13 -5.03 2.28
N LEU A 187 2.73 -3.85 1.83
CA LEU A 187 2.61 -3.54 0.41
C LEU A 187 3.99 -3.40 -0.24
N LEU A 188 4.20 -4.13 -1.33
CA LEU A 188 5.41 -4.04 -2.16
C LEU A 188 5.10 -3.21 -3.40
N ALA A 189 5.92 -2.19 -3.66
CA ALA A 189 5.83 -1.41 -4.89
C ALA A 189 6.19 -2.29 -6.10
N PRO A 190 5.38 -2.31 -7.16
CA PRO A 190 5.69 -3.08 -8.36
C PRO A 190 6.91 -2.56 -9.10
N GLN A 191 7.14 -1.25 -9.03
CA GLN A 191 8.27 -0.59 -9.62
C GLN A 191 9.51 -0.74 -8.72
N LYS A 192 10.66 -1.07 -9.32
CA LYS A 192 11.97 -1.09 -8.64
C LYS A 192 12.70 0.23 -8.87
N ILE A 193 13.66 0.53 -8.00
CA ILE A 193 14.62 1.60 -8.20
C ILE A 193 15.95 0.95 -8.56
N GLU A 194 16.48 1.29 -9.73
CA GLU A 194 17.67 0.62 -10.27
C GLU A 194 18.66 1.62 -10.83
N PHE A 195 19.95 1.45 -10.46
CA PHE A 195 21.06 2.24 -11.03
C PHE A 195 21.18 2.02 -12.53
N GLY A 196 21.24 3.12 -13.29
CA GLY A 196 21.27 3.09 -14.75
C GLY A 196 19.89 2.98 -15.42
N VAL A 197 18.80 2.90 -14.64
CA VAL A 197 17.41 2.89 -15.13
C VAL A 197 16.67 4.13 -14.67
N ASN A 198 16.38 4.22 -13.36
CA ASN A 198 15.57 5.30 -12.82
C ASN A 198 16.13 5.90 -11.52
N LEU A 199 17.24 5.38 -10.98
CA LEU A 199 17.96 5.99 -9.87
C LEU A 199 18.77 7.18 -10.40
N LEU A 200 18.45 8.38 -9.90
CA LEU A 200 19.11 9.63 -10.32
C LEU A 200 20.19 10.06 -9.33
N ASP A 201 19.93 9.90 -8.03
CA ASP A 201 20.84 10.24 -6.95
C ASP A 201 20.65 9.31 -5.76
N LEU A 202 21.69 9.06 -4.98
CA LEU A 202 21.67 8.22 -3.79
C LEU A 202 22.61 8.77 -2.73
N GLU A 203 22.06 9.11 -1.58
CA GLU A 203 22.81 9.43 -0.38
C GLU A 203 22.47 8.43 0.73
N ARG A 204 23.49 7.77 1.29
CA ARG A 204 23.33 6.84 2.39
C ARG A 204 23.71 7.53 3.70
N ILE A 205 22.72 7.76 4.55
CA ILE A 205 22.89 8.45 5.82
C ILE A 205 22.90 7.41 6.95
N ARG A 206 24.03 7.25 7.61
CA ARG A 206 24.17 6.44 8.83
C ARG A 206 24.13 7.38 10.03
N LYS A 207 22.98 7.47 10.69
CA LYS A 207 22.82 8.35 11.86
C LYS A 207 23.34 7.67 13.12
N GLY A 208 24.53 8.03 13.56
CA GLY A 208 25.07 7.58 14.86
C GLY A 208 24.41 8.22 16.09
N ALA A 209 23.74 9.37 15.94
CA ALA A 209 23.15 10.11 17.07
C ALA A 209 21.99 9.39 17.79
N GLY A 210 21.37 8.42 17.14
CA GLY A 210 20.28 7.61 17.72
C GLY A 210 20.74 6.38 18.48
N ILE A 211 22.01 5.99 18.38
CA ILE A 211 22.50 4.76 18.98
C ILE A 211 22.48 4.85 20.50
N GLY A 212 22.07 3.76 21.13
CA GLY A 212 22.30 3.48 22.54
C GLY A 212 22.79 2.05 22.68
N THR A 213 23.84 1.84 23.47
CA THR A 213 24.42 0.51 23.74
C THR A 213 24.09 0.01 25.13
N ALA A 214 23.45 0.87 25.93
CA ALA A 214 22.89 0.53 27.22
C ALA A 214 21.63 1.36 27.48
N VAL A 215 20.71 0.84 28.26
CA VAL A 215 19.46 1.53 28.60
C VAL A 215 19.11 1.39 30.07
N ILE A 216 18.64 2.47 30.68
CA ILE A 216 18.05 2.48 32.01
C ILE A 216 16.54 2.66 31.81
N PRO A 217 15.74 1.58 31.91
CA PRO A 217 14.29 1.69 31.86
C PRO A 217 13.74 2.12 33.22
N LEU A 218 12.86 3.10 33.22
CA LEU A 218 12.18 3.61 34.38
C LEU A 218 10.67 3.36 34.27
N GLY A 219 10.09 2.80 35.31
CA GLY A 219 8.66 2.52 35.37
C GLY A 219 7.86 3.63 36.05
N ALA A 220 6.67 3.27 36.52
CA ALA A 220 5.77 4.14 37.25
C ALA A 220 6.44 4.76 38.50
N LYS A 221 5.94 5.90 38.93
CA LYS A 221 6.35 6.50 40.21
C LYS A 221 5.95 5.59 41.37
N ILE A 222 6.86 5.49 42.35
CA ILE A 222 6.60 4.73 43.58
C ILE A 222 5.75 5.60 44.50
N LYS A 223 4.68 5.01 45.02
CA LYS A 223 3.83 5.69 46.00
C LYS A 223 4.38 5.53 47.40
N ASP A 224 4.25 6.57 48.20
CA ASP A 224 4.53 6.53 49.64
C ASP A 224 3.44 5.78 50.44
N GLU A 225 3.63 5.66 51.73
CA GLU A 225 2.66 4.99 52.63
C GLU A 225 1.27 5.67 52.65
N GLU A 226 1.19 6.93 52.26
CA GLU A 226 -0.05 7.71 52.15
C GLU A 226 -0.70 7.61 50.76
N GLY A 227 -0.07 6.87 49.82
CA GLY A 227 -0.56 6.67 48.45
C GLY A 227 -0.25 7.82 47.50
N LYS A 228 0.62 8.76 47.89
CA LYS A 228 1.05 9.88 47.07
C LYS A 228 2.30 9.51 46.29
N ASP A 229 2.37 9.94 45.01
CA ASP A 229 3.52 9.73 44.16
C ASP A 229 4.77 10.40 44.73
N THR A 230 5.86 9.62 44.82
CA THR A 230 7.18 10.11 45.13
C THR A 230 7.95 10.50 43.87
N ASP A 231 9.14 11.08 44.02
CA ASP A 231 10.04 11.32 42.90
C ASP A 231 10.80 10.04 42.44
N ALA A 232 10.75 8.97 43.27
CA ALA A 232 11.34 7.69 42.93
C ALA A 232 10.50 6.93 41.91
N ARG A 233 11.19 6.24 41.00
CA ARG A 233 10.57 5.41 39.97
C ARG A 233 10.90 3.95 40.14
N LEU A 234 10.05 3.08 39.65
CA LEU A 234 10.32 1.66 39.54
C LEU A 234 11.56 1.45 38.64
N THR A 235 12.50 0.63 39.11
CA THR A 235 13.69 0.19 38.37
C THR A 235 13.68 -1.33 38.19
N ILE A 236 14.60 -1.85 37.40
CA ILE A 236 14.77 -3.29 37.15
C ILE A 236 15.76 -3.95 38.11
N GLU A 237 16.30 -3.24 39.10
CA GLU A 237 17.35 -3.75 40.01
C GLU A 237 16.99 -5.08 40.66
N SER A 238 15.74 -5.25 41.08
CA SER A 238 15.27 -6.46 41.76
C SER A 238 15.31 -7.72 40.89
N VAL A 239 15.22 -7.58 39.56
CA VAL A 239 15.17 -8.67 38.58
C VAL A 239 16.40 -8.74 37.67
N ASN A 240 17.32 -7.77 37.81
CA ASN A 240 18.51 -7.64 36.95
C ASN A 240 19.80 -7.72 37.77
N GLY A 241 19.85 -8.57 38.82
CA GLY A 241 21.04 -8.80 39.62
C GLY A 241 21.56 -7.57 40.38
N GLY A 242 20.69 -6.60 40.70
CA GLY A 242 21.03 -5.37 41.38
C GLY A 242 21.49 -4.22 40.47
N SER A 243 21.37 -4.39 39.16
CA SER A 243 21.65 -3.33 38.18
C SER A 243 20.39 -2.74 37.63
N ASP A 244 20.29 -1.41 37.59
CA ASP A 244 19.20 -0.66 36.96
C ASP A 244 19.34 -0.56 35.42
N MET A 245 20.50 -1.06 34.87
CA MET A 245 20.88 -0.85 33.48
C MET A 245 20.98 -2.17 32.72
N LEU A 246 20.38 -2.21 31.53
CA LEU A 246 20.56 -3.24 30.52
C LEU A 246 21.68 -2.84 29.57
N ARG A 247 22.47 -3.80 29.12
CA ARG A 247 23.66 -3.59 28.29
C ARG A 247 23.67 -4.56 27.12
N ASP A 248 24.11 -4.10 25.96
CA ASP A 248 24.45 -4.94 24.81
C ASP A 248 25.96 -4.92 24.65
N GLU A 249 26.62 -6.01 25.05
CA GLU A 249 28.11 -6.08 25.09
C GLU A 249 28.72 -6.07 23.68
N ASP A 250 28.05 -6.60 22.67
CA ASP A 250 28.49 -6.58 21.27
C ASP A 250 28.45 -5.16 20.71
N ALA A 251 27.38 -4.44 20.96
CA ALA A 251 27.25 -3.04 20.59
C ALA A 251 28.24 -2.15 21.36
N ILE A 252 28.49 -2.43 22.65
CA ILE A 252 29.49 -1.73 23.44
C ILE A 252 30.90 -1.96 22.89
N ALA A 253 31.23 -3.17 22.47
CA ALA A 253 32.53 -3.46 21.85
C ALA A 253 32.73 -2.69 20.54
N GLN A 254 31.64 -2.46 19.79
CA GLN A 254 31.68 -1.76 18.50
C GLN A 254 31.66 -0.23 18.63
N TYR A 255 30.79 0.32 19.50
CA TYR A 255 30.49 1.75 19.54
C TYR A 255 30.91 2.43 20.87
N GLY A 256 31.36 1.68 21.86
CA GLY A 256 31.55 2.17 23.22
C GLY A 256 30.25 2.20 24.02
N THR A 257 30.34 2.58 25.28
CA THR A 257 29.18 2.65 26.16
C THR A 257 28.40 3.95 25.93
N ILE A 258 27.17 3.85 25.45
CA ILE A 258 26.25 4.97 25.22
C ILE A 258 24.95 4.66 25.94
N VAL A 259 24.72 5.31 27.09
CA VAL A 259 23.55 5.07 27.94
C VAL A 259 22.41 5.97 27.53
N LYS A 260 21.23 5.37 27.36
CA LYS A 260 19.94 6.07 27.16
C LYS A 260 19.00 5.75 28.30
N THR A 261 18.00 6.60 28.52
CA THR A 261 16.95 6.38 29.50
C THR A 261 15.62 6.37 28.78
N ILE A 262 14.75 5.45 29.15
CA ILE A 262 13.35 5.41 28.69
C ILE A 262 12.40 5.30 29.88
N THR A 263 11.27 5.97 29.82
CA THR A 263 10.28 5.98 30.89
C THR A 263 8.98 5.37 30.40
N TYR A 264 8.44 4.43 31.21
CA TYR A 264 7.15 3.78 31.01
C TYR A 264 6.29 4.06 32.26
N ASP A 265 5.56 5.17 32.27
CA ASP A 265 4.79 5.63 33.44
C ASP A 265 3.67 4.67 33.86
N ASP A 266 3.27 3.76 32.99
CA ASP A 266 2.22 2.76 33.16
C ASP A 266 2.72 1.39 33.64
N VAL A 267 4.05 1.19 33.73
CA VAL A 267 4.61 -0.10 34.12
C VAL A 267 4.93 -0.12 35.60
N THR A 268 4.24 -1.01 36.33
CA THR A 268 4.33 -1.18 37.78
C THR A 268 5.07 -2.44 38.22
N GLU A 269 5.42 -3.35 37.27
CA GLU A 269 6.09 -4.62 37.55
C GLU A 269 7.50 -4.63 36.97
N PRO A 270 8.55 -4.97 37.80
CA PRO A 270 9.94 -4.96 37.37
C PRO A 270 10.24 -5.88 36.19
N GLU A 271 9.65 -7.09 36.14
CA GLU A 271 9.83 -8.06 35.06
C GLU A 271 9.31 -7.51 33.74
N ASN A 272 8.17 -6.84 33.77
CA ASN A 272 7.58 -6.22 32.57
C ASN A 272 8.44 -5.02 32.12
N LEU A 273 8.94 -4.22 33.07
CA LEU A 273 9.85 -3.11 32.79
C LEU A 273 11.15 -3.61 32.15
N MET A 274 11.72 -4.69 32.67
CA MET A 274 12.92 -5.32 32.12
C MET A 274 12.71 -5.79 30.68
N ARG A 275 11.59 -6.47 30.40
CA ARG A 275 11.27 -6.96 29.05
C ARG A 275 11.09 -5.81 28.05
N LYS A 276 10.37 -4.75 28.42
CA LYS A 276 10.22 -3.54 27.59
C LYS A 276 11.56 -2.83 27.38
N GLY A 277 12.40 -2.76 28.40
CA GLY A 277 13.75 -2.22 28.29
C GLY A 277 14.65 -3.02 27.34
N GLN A 278 14.57 -4.35 27.37
CA GLN A 278 15.30 -5.23 26.45
C GLN A 278 14.85 -5.03 24.99
N ALA A 279 13.55 -4.95 24.75
CA ALA A 279 13.01 -4.69 23.42
C ALA A 279 13.48 -3.32 22.88
N TYR A 280 13.43 -2.30 23.72
CA TYR A 280 13.92 -0.96 23.36
C TYR A 280 15.44 -0.94 23.09
N LEU A 281 16.26 -1.63 23.89
CA LEU A 281 17.69 -1.75 23.67
C LEU A 281 17.98 -2.44 22.33
N ALA A 282 17.28 -3.53 22.03
CA ALA A 282 17.44 -4.25 20.77
C ALA A 282 17.15 -3.38 19.54
N ASP A 283 16.27 -2.38 19.66
CA ASP A 283 16.03 -1.40 18.60
C ASP A 283 17.05 -0.27 18.57
N LEU A 284 17.55 0.17 19.74
CA LEU A 284 18.57 1.21 19.85
C LEU A 284 19.93 0.82 19.26
N VAL A 285 20.30 -0.46 19.34
CA VAL A 285 21.59 -0.94 18.80
C VAL A 285 21.57 -1.10 17.29
N LYS A 286 20.37 -1.17 16.67
CA LYS A 286 20.25 -1.20 15.22
C LYS A 286 20.52 0.20 14.67
N LEU A 287 21.61 0.32 13.90
CA LEU A 287 21.86 1.55 13.15
C LEU A 287 20.84 1.66 12.02
N PRO A 288 19.92 2.62 12.07
CA PRO A 288 19.02 2.80 10.92
C PRO A 288 19.84 3.33 9.74
N ASP A 289 20.05 2.50 8.74
CA ASP A 289 20.49 2.94 7.43
C ASP A 289 19.32 3.64 6.77
N THR A 290 19.36 4.96 6.72
CA THR A 290 18.41 5.75 5.94
C THR A 290 19.03 6.03 4.59
N ILE A 291 18.34 5.69 3.53
CA ILE A 291 18.75 6.04 2.18
C ILE A 291 17.83 7.16 1.69
N GLU A 292 18.43 8.32 1.44
CA GLU A 292 17.79 9.36 0.65
C GLU A 292 18.16 9.14 -0.81
N LEU A 293 17.16 9.07 -1.66
CA LEU A 293 17.40 8.92 -3.08
C LEU A 293 16.43 9.76 -3.89
N THR A 294 16.89 10.15 -5.06
CA THR A 294 16.05 10.70 -6.10
C THR A 294 15.90 9.65 -7.17
N ALA A 295 14.68 9.27 -7.45
CA ALA A 295 14.38 8.33 -8.52
C ALA A 295 13.35 8.95 -9.45
N ALA A 296 13.51 8.70 -10.74
CA ALA A 296 12.46 8.99 -11.69
C ALA A 296 11.33 7.98 -11.49
N ASP A 297 10.13 8.48 -11.23
CA ASP A 297 8.94 7.64 -11.24
C ASP A 297 8.55 7.36 -12.70
N LEU A 298 8.79 6.12 -13.14
CA LEU A 298 8.52 5.71 -14.51
C LEU A 298 7.04 5.76 -14.86
N ALA A 299 6.14 5.78 -13.86
CA ALA A 299 4.71 6.01 -14.06
C ALA A 299 4.39 7.37 -14.70
N THR A 300 5.31 8.34 -14.61
CA THR A 300 5.16 9.64 -15.28
C THR A 300 5.38 9.57 -16.78
N ILE A 301 6.11 8.56 -17.25
CA ILE A 301 6.44 8.33 -18.65
C ILE A 301 5.54 7.25 -19.25
N ASP A 302 5.31 6.17 -18.51
CA ASP A 302 4.47 5.04 -18.91
C ASP A 302 3.35 4.81 -17.90
N GLN A 303 2.10 5.05 -18.32
CA GLN A 303 0.90 4.87 -17.49
C GLN A 303 0.62 3.41 -17.09
N GLN A 304 1.35 2.44 -17.66
CA GLN A 304 1.25 1.03 -17.27
C GLN A 304 2.05 0.71 -16.01
N ILE A 305 2.98 1.58 -15.65
CA ILE A 305 3.81 1.42 -14.47
C ILE A 305 3.08 2.05 -13.27
N THR A 306 2.97 1.29 -12.19
CA THR A 306 2.41 1.80 -10.93
C THR A 306 3.38 2.78 -10.29
N ALA A 307 2.90 3.93 -9.88
CA ALA A 307 3.69 4.96 -9.21
C ALA A 307 4.19 4.50 -7.83
N PHE A 308 5.20 5.19 -7.31
CA PHE A 308 5.63 5.00 -5.93
C PHE A 308 4.64 5.65 -4.96
N HIS A 309 4.28 4.92 -3.92
CA HIS A 309 3.38 5.42 -2.88
C HIS A 309 4.05 5.38 -1.50
N LEU A 310 3.68 6.33 -0.66
CA LEU A 310 4.09 6.35 0.75
C LEU A 310 3.61 5.08 1.46
N GLY A 311 4.45 4.53 2.34
CA GLY A 311 4.09 3.33 3.09
C GLY A 311 4.13 2.05 2.25
N THR A 312 4.87 1.99 1.15
CA THR A 312 5.13 0.77 0.39
C THR A 312 6.60 0.39 0.50
N TYR A 313 6.91 -0.90 0.44
CA TYR A 313 8.28 -1.34 0.28
C TYR A 313 8.68 -1.27 -1.19
N VAL A 314 9.88 -0.78 -1.46
CA VAL A 314 10.47 -0.73 -2.79
C VAL A 314 11.84 -1.43 -2.78
N ARG A 315 12.10 -2.26 -3.79
CA ARG A 315 13.42 -2.83 -4.00
C ARG A 315 14.33 -1.79 -4.64
N ALA A 316 15.39 -1.40 -3.94
CA ALA A 316 16.43 -0.53 -4.48
C ALA A 316 17.66 -1.37 -4.82
N ILE A 317 18.11 -1.27 -6.07
CA ILE A 317 19.23 -2.03 -6.62
C ILE A 317 20.28 -1.06 -7.15
N SER A 318 21.45 -1.06 -6.53
CA SER A 318 22.60 -0.30 -7.01
C SER A 318 23.87 -1.08 -6.74
N ARG A 319 24.33 -1.84 -7.73
CA ARG A 319 25.57 -2.64 -7.62
C ARG A 319 26.80 -1.80 -7.26
N PRO A 320 27.03 -0.60 -7.86
CA PRO A 320 28.16 0.25 -7.49
C PRO A 320 28.18 0.66 -6.03
N HIS A 321 26.99 0.78 -5.39
CA HIS A 321 26.84 1.20 -4.00
C HIS A 321 26.59 0.04 -3.03
N GLY A 322 26.64 -1.21 -3.52
CA GLY A 322 26.40 -2.41 -2.70
C GLY A 322 24.97 -2.47 -2.13
N VAL A 323 23.98 -1.92 -2.84
CA VAL A 323 22.57 -1.88 -2.42
C VAL A 323 21.76 -2.87 -3.26
N ASP A 324 21.12 -3.83 -2.60
CA ASP A 324 20.07 -4.70 -3.18
C ASP A 324 19.17 -5.16 -2.03
N GLN A 325 18.25 -4.31 -1.64
CA GLN A 325 17.42 -4.51 -0.45
C GLN A 325 16.04 -3.89 -0.65
N LEU A 326 15.10 -4.31 0.21
CA LEU A 326 13.78 -3.70 0.34
C LEU A 326 13.83 -2.57 1.37
N PHE A 327 13.34 -1.41 0.98
CA PHE A 327 13.24 -0.25 1.85
C PHE A 327 11.82 0.27 1.88
N LEU A 328 11.39 0.74 3.04
CA LEU A 328 10.11 1.41 3.20
C LEU A 328 10.19 2.83 2.63
N VAL A 329 9.26 3.19 1.75
CA VAL A 329 9.07 4.57 1.33
C VAL A 329 8.48 5.36 2.50
N SER A 330 9.36 6.00 3.27
CA SER A 330 9.01 6.74 4.50
C SER A 330 8.64 8.18 4.24
N LYS A 331 9.14 8.77 3.15
CA LYS A 331 8.84 10.14 2.74
C LYS A 331 8.84 10.30 1.23
N LEU A 332 7.91 11.10 0.72
CA LEU A 332 7.82 11.52 -0.67
C LEU A 332 7.72 13.04 -0.74
N SER A 333 8.55 13.65 -1.59
CA SER A 333 8.45 15.06 -1.96
C SER A 333 8.22 15.13 -3.46
N ILE A 334 6.98 15.40 -3.85
CA ILE A 334 6.53 15.33 -5.24
C ILE A 334 6.36 16.74 -5.79
N ASN A 335 7.08 17.05 -6.86
CA ASN A 335 6.84 18.26 -7.64
C ASN A 335 5.83 17.93 -8.75
N LEU A 336 4.60 18.43 -8.61
CA LEU A 336 3.52 18.13 -9.56
C LEU A 336 3.78 18.66 -10.97
N LEU A 337 4.55 19.74 -11.08
CA LEU A 337 4.85 20.42 -12.36
C LEU A 337 6.10 19.88 -13.05
N SER A 338 7.02 19.31 -12.25
CA SER A 338 8.25 18.69 -12.74
C SER A 338 8.52 17.39 -12.00
N PRO A 339 7.75 16.33 -12.31
CA PRO A 339 7.80 15.07 -11.55
C PRO A 339 9.19 14.40 -11.53
N ALA A 340 10.02 14.65 -12.54
CA ALA A 340 11.40 14.15 -12.59
C ALA A 340 12.29 14.72 -11.46
N GLY A 341 11.90 15.83 -10.86
CA GLY A 341 12.59 16.42 -9.70
C GLY A 341 12.04 15.94 -8.34
N SER A 342 11.10 15.01 -8.33
CA SER A 342 10.56 14.46 -7.10
C SER A 342 11.61 13.63 -6.37
N LYS A 343 11.55 13.67 -5.03
CA LYS A 343 12.49 12.98 -4.15
C LYS A 343 11.74 12.00 -3.28
N MET A 344 12.41 10.91 -2.93
CA MET A 344 11.91 10.00 -1.92
C MET A 344 12.98 9.69 -0.89
N THR A 345 12.55 9.49 0.35
CA THR A 345 13.41 8.98 1.42
C THR A 345 12.95 7.57 1.73
N LEU A 346 13.89 6.66 1.72
CA LEU A 346 13.67 5.28 2.14
C LEU A 346 14.05 5.12 3.61
N GLY A 347 13.18 4.48 4.37
CA GLY A 347 13.44 4.15 5.77
C GLY A 347 14.48 3.04 5.95
N ALA A 348 14.61 2.53 7.19
CA ALA A 348 15.54 1.45 7.52
C ALA A 348 15.36 0.26 6.57
N ALA A 349 16.49 -0.31 6.12
CA ALA A 349 16.49 -1.52 5.32
C ALA A 349 15.84 -2.66 6.12
N ARG A 350 14.94 -3.39 5.47
CA ARG A 350 14.55 -4.70 6.01
C ARG A 350 15.71 -5.65 5.80
N ASP A 351 16.25 -6.20 6.90
CA ASP A 351 17.27 -7.24 6.83
C ASP A 351 16.75 -8.37 5.94
N GLY A 352 17.60 -8.77 5.00
CA GLY A 352 17.26 -9.82 4.03
C GLY A 352 16.80 -11.09 4.76
N LEU A 353 15.92 -11.84 4.12
CA LEU A 353 15.21 -13.07 4.51
C LEU A 353 15.93 -14.11 5.41
N ALA A 354 17.19 -13.88 5.81
CA ALA A 354 17.99 -14.82 6.57
C ALA A 354 17.90 -14.67 8.09
N SER A 355 17.38 -13.58 8.66
CA SER A 355 17.45 -13.32 10.12
C SER A 355 16.13 -13.41 10.89
N SER A 356 15.02 -13.81 10.27
CA SER A 356 13.70 -13.82 10.93
C SER A 356 12.91 -15.12 10.73
N VAL A 357 13.42 -16.23 11.27
CA VAL A 357 12.65 -17.50 11.31
C VAL A 357 11.34 -17.36 12.11
N THR A 358 11.26 -16.46 13.08
CA THR A 358 10.04 -16.15 13.85
C THR A 358 9.12 -15.13 13.17
N GLY A 359 9.64 -14.22 12.35
CA GLY A 359 8.86 -13.29 11.54
C GLY A 359 8.26 -13.95 10.30
N ILE A 360 8.93 -14.97 9.76
CA ILE A 360 8.50 -15.68 8.54
C ILE A 360 7.17 -16.40 8.73
N SER A 361 6.93 -17.05 9.87
CA SER A 361 5.66 -17.77 10.11
C SER A 361 4.45 -16.82 10.27
N LYS A 362 4.62 -15.63 10.84
CA LYS A 362 3.56 -14.61 10.88
C LYS A 362 3.36 -13.97 9.50
N MET A 363 4.45 -13.66 8.80
CA MET A 363 4.42 -13.08 7.47
C MET A 363 3.88 -14.06 6.41
N GLN A 364 4.16 -15.36 6.54
CA GLN A 364 3.56 -16.40 5.70
C GLN A 364 2.03 -16.45 5.89
N GLY A 365 1.53 -16.32 7.12
CA GLY A 365 0.09 -16.24 7.39
C GLY A 365 -0.58 -15.01 6.78
N GLU A 366 0.10 -13.87 6.75
CA GLU A 366 -0.43 -12.62 6.15
C GLU A 366 -0.27 -12.59 4.64
N ILE A 367 0.82 -13.14 4.09
CA ILE A 367 0.99 -13.34 2.64
C ILE A 367 -0.07 -14.29 2.11
N ILE A 368 -0.35 -15.39 2.83
CA ILE A 368 -1.43 -16.33 2.46
C ILE A 368 -2.77 -15.61 2.45
N LYS A 369 -3.11 -14.83 3.48
CA LYS A 369 -4.35 -14.04 3.52
C LYS A 369 -4.41 -12.95 2.44
N THR A 370 -3.28 -12.38 2.06
CA THR A 370 -3.21 -11.36 1.00
C THR A 370 -3.29 -12.00 -0.37
N VAL A 371 -2.67 -13.17 -0.57
CA VAL A 371 -2.79 -13.98 -1.78
C VAL A 371 -4.21 -14.52 -1.93
N GLU A 372 -4.84 -14.98 -0.84
CA GLU A 372 -6.25 -15.39 -0.83
C GLU A 372 -7.19 -14.23 -1.19
N ARG A 373 -6.98 -13.04 -0.62
CA ARG A 373 -7.77 -11.84 -0.95
C ARG A 373 -7.54 -11.36 -2.38
N THR A 374 -6.31 -11.41 -2.87
CA THR A 374 -5.98 -11.03 -4.25
C THR A 374 -6.50 -12.06 -5.24
N ALA A 375 -6.45 -13.34 -4.89
CA ALA A 375 -7.04 -14.43 -5.68
C ALA A 375 -8.56 -14.33 -5.69
N GLN A 376 -9.19 -13.99 -4.56
CA GLN A 376 -10.64 -13.75 -4.47
C GLN A 376 -11.08 -12.53 -5.30
N ALA A 377 -10.35 -11.42 -5.21
CA ALA A 377 -10.62 -10.22 -6.01
C ALA A 377 -10.37 -10.45 -7.51
N ALA A 378 -9.35 -11.24 -7.86
CA ALA A 378 -9.09 -11.66 -9.24
C ALA A 378 -10.17 -12.62 -9.76
N ALA A 379 -10.68 -13.51 -8.90
CA ALA A 379 -11.78 -14.42 -9.23
C ALA A 379 -13.10 -13.66 -9.41
N GLU A 380 -13.39 -12.67 -8.56
CA GLU A 380 -14.56 -11.78 -8.73
C GLU A 380 -14.46 -10.92 -9.99
N ALA A 381 -13.26 -10.39 -10.28
CA ALA A 381 -13.03 -9.63 -11.51
C ALA A 381 -13.15 -10.53 -12.75
N ALA A 382 -12.63 -11.75 -12.72
CA ALA A 382 -12.76 -12.73 -13.79
C ALA A 382 -14.23 -13.16 -13.98
N TYR A 383 -14.95 -13.40 -12.88
CA TYR A 383 -16.38 -13.70 -12.91
C TYR A 383 -17.20 -12.55 -13.51
N ASN A 384 -16.92 -11.31 -13.14
CA ASN A 384 -17.59 -10.13 -13.68
C ASN A 384 -17.26 -9.91 -15.17
N VAL A 385 -16.03 -10.20 -15.61
CA VAL A 385 -15.64 -10.16 -17.02
C VAL A 385 -16.36 -11.27 -17.79
N GLU A 386 -16.47 -12.46 -17.22
CA GLU A 386 -17.21 -13.58 -17.80
C GLU A 386 -18.70 -13.27 -17.93
N GLN A 387 -19.35 -12.73 -16.88
CA GLN A 387 -20.76 -12.34 -16.92
C GLN A 387 -21.02 -11.22 -17.96
N ASN A 388 -20.13 -10.25 -18.05
CA ASN A 388 -20.21 -9.19 -19.05
C ASN A 388 -19.97 -9.71 -20.47
N ALA A 389 -19.05 -10.68 -20.65
CA ALA A 389 -18.80 -11.33 -21.91
C ALA A 389 -20.00 -12.20 -22.33
N LEU A 390 -20.58 -12.98 -21.40
CA LEU A 390 -21.78 -13.78 -21.62
C LEU A 390 -22.99 -12.90 -21.99
N ALA A 391 -23.20 -11.79 -21.29
CA ALA A 391 -24.25 -10.83 -21.61
C ALA A 391 -24.04 -10.18 -22.99
N SER A 392 -22.79 -9.86 -23.35
CA SER A 392 -22.46 -9.32 -24.68
C SER A 392 -22.63 -10.35 -25.79
N ILE A 393 -22.30 -11.63 -25.50
CA ILE A 393 -22.49 -12.75 -26.42
C ILE A 393 -24.01 -13.01 -26.63
N GLN A 394 -24.82 -13.00 -25.55
CA GLN A 394 -26.25 -13.16 -25.63
C GLN A 394 -26.92 -12.02 -26.43
N MET A 395 -26.53 -10.76 -26.18
CA MET A 395 -27.03 -9.62 -26.97
C MET A 395 -26.59 -9.70 -28.44
N SER A 396 -25.36 -10.19 -28.71
CA SER A 396 -24.87 -10.41 -30.06
C SER A 396 -25.60 -11.57 -30.75
N GLU A 397 -25.91 -12.64 -30.00
CA GLU A 397 -26.70 -13.77 -30.49
C GLU A 397 -28.11 -13.36 -30.84
N GLU A 398 -28.82 -12.58 -29.98
CA GLU A 398 -30.14 -12.05 -30.27
C GLU A 398 -30.14 -11.11 -31.47
N ASN A 399 -29.13 -10.24 -31.60
CA ASN A 399 -28.98 -9.35 -32.75
C ASN A 399 -28.65 -10.12 -34.05
N ILE A 400 -27.79 -11.16 -33.96
CA ILE A 400 -27.48 -12.04 -35.09
C ILE A 400 -28.72 -12.84 -35.49
N ARG A 401 -29.46 -13.41 -34.54
CA ARG A 401 -30.72 -14.12 -34.82
C ARG A 401 -31.78 -13.21 -35.47
N ALA A 402 -31.93 -11.96 -34.98
CA ALA A 402 -32.82 -10.98 -35.56
C ALA A 402 -32.41 -10.61 -36.99
N THR A 403 -31.10 -10.35 -37.23
CA THR A 403 -30.58 -9.99 -38.55
C THR A 403 -30.62 -11.14 -39.54
N VAL A 404 -30.39 -12.38 -39.08
CA VAL A 404 -30.47 -13.60 -39.91
C VAL A 404 -31.93 -13.96 -40.19
N ALA A 405 -32.85 -13.79 -39.23
CA ALA A 405 -34.29 -13.98 -39.44
C ALA A 405 -34.88 -12.96 -40.41
N GLU A 406 -34.29 -11.74 -40.50
CA GLU A 406 -34.72 -10.70 -41.46
C GLU A 406 -34.16 -10.91 -42.87
N ASN A 407 -32.99 -11.55 -43.05
CA ASN A 407 -32.26 -11.54 -44.32
C ASN A 407 -31.93 -12.90 -44.95
N TYR A 408 -32.09 -14.04 -44.26
CA TYR A 408 -31.72 -15.36 -44.83
C TYR A 408 -32.59 -16.52 -44.30
N TYR A 409 -33.18 -17.24 -45.22
CA TYR A 409 -33.80 -18.56 -44.99
C TYR A 409 -32.72 -19.65 -44.88
N LEU A 410 -32.47 -20.16 -43.67
CA LEU A 410 -31.96 -21.50 -43.34
C LEU A 410 -31.74 -21.60 -41.82
N LYS A 411 -32.83 -21.88 -41.12
CA LYS A 411 -32.89 -21.85 -39.65
C LYS A 411 -32.19 -23.05 -39.00
N ASP A 412 -32.18 -24.20 -39.61
CA ASP A 412 -31.76 -25.47 -38.95
C ASP A 412 -30.25 -25.64 -38.85
N ASP A 413 -29.43 -25.13 -39.81
CA ASP A 413 -27.99 -25.24 -39.77
C ASP A 413 -27.34 -24.21 -38.81
N THR A 414 -27.99 -23.06 -38.67
CA THR A 414 -27.51 -22.00 -37.77
C THR A 414 -27.77 -22.34 -36.31
N ASP A 415 -28.88 -22.94 -36.00
CA ASP A 415 -29.23 -23.42 -34.64
C ASP A 415 -28.32 -24.56 -34.18
N ALA A 416 -27.88 -25.44 -35.07
CA ALA A 416 -26.92 -26.49 -34.77
C ALA A 416 -25.53 -25.94 -34.45
N LEU A 417 -25.09 -24.89 -35.17
CA LEU A 417 -23.78 -24.25 -34.94
C LEU A 417 -23.77 -23.46 -33.63
N ILE A 418 -24.83 -22.72 -33.32
CA ILE A 418 -24.99 -21.98 -32.06
C ILE A 418 -25.03 -22.96 -30.87
N HIS A 419 -25.71 -24.11 -31.03
CA HIS A 419 -25.75 -25.13 -29.98
C HIS A 419 -24.37 -25.74 -29.71
N SER A 420 -23.55 -25.97 -30.75
CA SER A 420 -22.19 -26.49 -30.60
C SER A 420 -21.24 -25.51 -29.90
N VAL A 421 -21.38 -24.20 -30.20
CA VAL A 421 -20.57 -23.14 -29.55
C VAL A 421 -20.98 -22.97 -28.09
N SER A 422 -22.30 -22.98 -27.79
CA SER A 422 -22.84 -22.91 -26.43
C SER A 422 -22.34 -24.09 -25.56
N THR A 423 -22.36 -25.30 -26.12
CA THR A 423 -21.88 -26.51 -25.46
C THR A 423 -20.38 -26.46 -25.17
N SER A 424 -19.60 -25.91 -26.12
CA SER A 424 -18.14 -25.74 -25.93
C SER A 424 -17.80 -24.69 -24.87
N ILE A 425 -18.60 -23.63 -24.75
CA ILE A 425 -18.46 -22.60 -23.71
C ILE A 425 -18.81 -23.18 -22.33
N GLU A 426 -19.89 -23.96 -22.22
CA GLU A 426 -20.26 -24.63 -20.97
C GLU A 426 -19.21 -25.64 -20.53
N GLN A 427 -18.66 -26.46 -21.42
CA GLN A 427 -17.57 -27.39 -21.13
C GLN A 427 -16.30 -26.68 -20.67
N THR A 428 -16.00 -25.52 -21.25
CA THR A 428 -14.84 -24.72 -20.84
C THR A 428 -15.06 -24.12 -19.45
N LYS A 429 -16.29 -23.66 -19.16
CA LYS A 429 -16.69 -23.14 -17.84
C LYS A 429 -16.58 -24.22 -16.77
N GLU A 430 -17.16 -25.40 -17.01
CA GLU A 430 -17.08 -26.53 -16.07
C GLU A 430 -15.63 -26.99 -15.84
N SER A 431 -14.79 -27.00 -16.88
CA SER A 431 -13.37 -27.31 -16.75
C SER A 431 -12.63 -26.30 -15.89
N LEU A 432 -12.91 -25.00 -16.05
CA LEU A 432 -12.32 -23.94 -15.24
C LEU A 432 -12.83 -23.99 -13.78
N GLU A 433 -14.11 -24.24 -13.55
CA GLU A 433 -14.68 -24.40 -12.21
C GLU A 433 -14.08 -25.60 -11.45
N ILE A 434 -13.85 -26.73 -12.14
CA ILE A 434 -13.19 -27.91 -11.58
C ILE A 434 -11.74 -27.60 -11.20
N GLN A 435 -10.99 -26.94 -12.08
CA GLN A 435 -9.61 -26.54 -11.80
C GLN A 435 -9.51 -25.54 -10.65
N PHE A 436 -10.45 -24.61 -10.55
CA PHE A 436 -10.49 -23.63 -9.48
C PHE A 436 -10.92 -24.23 -8.14
N SER A 437 -11.88 -25.17 -8.17
CA SER A 437 -12.28 -25.96 -6.98
C SER A 437 -11.14 -26.81 -6.47
N GLN A 438 -10.39 -27.47 -7.34
CA GLN A 438 -9.20 -28.25 -6.98
C GLN A 438 -8.12 -27.36 -6.38
N PHE A 439 -7.82 -26.21 -7.00
CA PHE A 439 -6.88 -25.22 -6.47
C PHE A 439 -7.30 -24.69 -5.09
N SER A 440 -8.60 -24.43 -4.89
CA SER A 440 -9.15 -23.98 -3.61
C SER A 440 -9.07 -25.06 -2.52
N GLN A 441 -9.28 -26.32 -2.87
CA GLN A 441 -9.13 -27.45 -1.95
C GLN A 441 -7.67 -27.70 -1.59
N ASP A 442 -6.76 -27.59 -2.56
CA ASP A 442 -5.32 -27.73 -2.35
C ASP A 442 -4.77 -26.58 -1.49
N ALA A 443 -5.26 -25.34 -1.68
CA ALA A 443 -4.94 -24.19 -0.85
C ALA A 443 -5.47 -24.34 0.60
N ALA A 444 -6.67 -24.90 0.77
CA ALA A 444 -7.24 -25.15 2.10
C ALA A 444 -6.50 -26.29 2.85
N ALA A 445 -6.06 -27.33 2.13
CA ALA A 445 -5.22 -28.39 2.68
C ALA A 445 -3.83 -27.87 3.13
N LEU A 446 -3.33 -26.85 2.45
CA LEU A 446 -2.08 -26.18 2.78
C LEU A 446 -2.17 -25.41 4.09
N ALA A 447 -3.30 -24.71 4.33
CA ALA A 447 -3.57 -23.98 5.57
C ALA A 447 -3.61 -24.89 6.81
N ALA A 448 -3.78 -26.21 6.61
CA ALA A 448 -3.78 -27.22 7.67
C ALA A 448 -2.38 -27.73 8.08
N GLY A 449 -1.30 -27.19 7.53
CA GLY A 449 0.05 -27.24 8.12
C GLY A 449 0.88 -28.48 7.90
N THR A 450 1.24 -28.82 6.66
CA THR A 450 2.32 -29.79 6.40
C THR A 450 3.32 -29.28 5.36
N ASP A 451 4.60 -29.26 5.72
CA ASP A 451 5.73 -28.81 4.88
C ASP A 451 5.81 -29.54 3.51
N ALA A 452 5.30 -30.76 3.41
CA ALA A 452 5.31 -31.54 2.19
C ALA A 452 4.42 -30.95 1.07
N ASN A 453 3.30 -30.32 1.44
CA ASN A 453 2.39 -29.72 0.45
C ASN A 453 2.94 -28.39 -0.11
N PHE A 454 3.79 -27.71 0.66
CA PHE A 454 4.47 -26.48 0.21
C PHE A 454 5.51 -26.76 -0.88
N GLU A 455 6.22 -27.87 -0.79
CA GLU A 455 7.19 -28.30 -1.82
C GLU A 455 6.48 -28.63 -3.13
N GLU A 456 5.30 -29.25 -3.07
CA GLU A 456 4.53 -29.59 -4.26
C GLU A 456 3.94 -28.38 -4.96
N ILE A 457 3.46 -27.39 -4.20
CA ILE A 457 2.98 -26.12 -4.78
C ILE A 457 4.12 -25.31 -5.38
N ARG A 458 5.28 -25.24 -4.72
CA ARG A 458 6.48 -24.59 -5.26
C ARG A 458 6.95 -25.18 -6.57
N LYS A 459 6.62 -26.43 -6.84
CA LYS A 459 6.90 -27.09 -8.10
C LYS A 459 6.12 -26.47 -9.27
N TYR A 460 4.88 -26.03 -9.02
CA TYR A 460 3.97 -25.53 -10.06
C TYR A 460 3.69 -24.02 -9.98
N ILE A 461 3.88 -23.41 -8.81
CA ILE A 461 3.67 -21.98 -8.60
C ILE A 461 4.93 -21.39 -7.98
N ARG A 462 5.59 -20.50 -8.69
CA ARG A 462 6.83 -19.86 -8.24
C ARG A 462 6.67 -18.34 -8.24
N PHE A 463 7.20 -17.72 -7.20
CA PHE A 463 7.32 -16.28 -7.10
C PHE A 463 8.77 -15.91 -7.40
N ILE A 464 9.03 -15.41 -8.58
CA ILE A 464 10.38 -15.08 -9.06
C ILE A 464 10.38 -13.63 -9.53
N ASP A 465 11.27 -12.81 -8.96
CA ASP A 465 11.46 -11.42 -9.35
C ASP A 465 10.17 -10.56 -9.40
N GLY A 466 9.26 -10.78 -8.44
CA GLY A 466 8.00 -10.06 -8.36
C GLY A 466 6.93 -10.52 -9.34
N MET A 467 7.09 -11.66 -9.97
CA MET A 467 6.13 -12.30 -10.86
C MET A 467 5.66 -13.64 -10.30
N ILE A 468 4.48 -14.07 -10.70
CA ILE A 468 4.00 -15.43 -10.48
C ILE A 468 4.29 -16.23 -11.75
N GLU A 469 5.06 -17.29 -11.61
CA GLU A 469 5.31 -18.26 -12.68
C GLU A 469 4.53 -19.54 -12.42
N LEU A 470 3.65 -19.92 -13.36
CA LEU A 470 2.84 -21.12 -13.30
C LEU A 470 3.39 -22.15 -14.29
N GLY A 471 3.62 -23.37 -13.83
CA GLY A 471 4.16 -24.47 -14.60
C GLY A 471 5.34 -25.13 -13.90
N GLU A 472 5.56 -26.39 -14.21
CA GLU A 472 6.69 -27.15 -13.66
C GLU A 472 8.02 -26.63 -14.22
N THR A 473 9.07 -26.61 -13.39
CA THR A 473 10.40 -26.18 -13.83
C THR A 473 10.90 -27.04 -15.01
N GLY A 474 11.21 -26.41 -16.12
CA GLY A 474 11.69 -27.08 -17.33
C GLY A 474 10.59 -27.53 -18.30
N ASN A 475 9.32 -27.25 -18.03
CA ASN A 475 8.26 -27.43 -19.01
C ASN A 475 8.42 -26.46 -20.18
N GLU A 476 8.12 -26.95 -21.37
CA GLU A 476 8.17 -26.18 -22.62
C GLU A 476 7.22 -24.98 -22.57
N LEU A 477 6.05 -25.12 -21.94
CA LEU A 477 5.05 -24.05 -21.82
C LEU A 477 4.94 -23.54 -20.37
N GLN A 478 5.08 -22.25 -20.19
CA GLN A 478 4.98 -21.57 -18.90
C GLN A 478 4.07 -20.33 -19.01
N LEU A 479 3.33 -20.05 -17.94
CA LEU A 479 2.57 -18.83 -17.77
C LEU A 479 3.25 -17.95 -16.73
N LYS A 480 3.60 -16.71 -17.11
CA LYS A 480 4.22 -15.72 -16.23
C LYS A 480 3.27 -14.55 -16.04
N ILE A 481 2.86 -14.32 -14.79
CA ILE A 481 1.96 -13.22 -14.41
C ILE A 481 2.80 -12.15 -13.72
N ALA A 482 2.96 -11.03 -14.39
CA ALA A 482 3.57 -9.81 -13.85
C ALA A 482 2.47 -8.76 -13.60
N ASN A 483 2.80 -7.71 -12.84
CA ASN A 483 1.84 -6.67 -12.48
C ASN A 483 1.21 -5.93 -13.66
N ASN A 484 1.87 -5.91 -14.79
CA ASN A 484 1.47 -5.15 -15.97
C ASN A 484 1.08 -6.02 -17.16
N ARG A 485 1.34 -7.35 -17.10
CA ARG A 485 1.01 -8.25 -18.18
C ARG A 485 1.04 -9.73 -17.78
N ILE A 486 0.37 -10.54 -18.58
CA ILE A 486 0.38 -11.99 -18.49
C ILE A 486 1.09 -12.52 -19.73
N ASN A 487 2.18 -13.24 -19.56
CA ASN A 487 3.00 -13.78 -20.65
C ASN A 487 2.80 -15.29 -20.77
N PHE A 488 2.69 -15.75 -22.01
CA PHE A 488 2.81 -17.16 -22.38
C PHE A 488 4.20 -17.37 -22.95
N VAL A 489 4.97 -18.24 -22.32
CA VAL A 489 6.37 -18.50 -22.70
C VAL A 489 6.49 -19.96 -23.12
N GLN A 490 7.04 -20.21 -24.29
CA GLN A 490 7.35 -21.57 -24.79
C GLN A 490 8.84 -21.64 -25.11
N ASP A 491 9.52 -22.67 -24.60
CA ASP A 491 10.97 -22.88 -24.76
C ASP A 491 11.82 -21.65 -24.41
N GLY A 492 11.39 -20.91 -23.37
CA GLY A 492 12.07 -19.69 -22.94
C GLY A 492 11.78 -18.43 -23.76
N ALA A 493 11.04 -18.54 -24.86
CA ALA A 493 10.63 -17.42 -25.70
C ALA A 493 9.18 -17.00 -25.38
N GLU A 494 8.93 -15.70 -25.34
CA GLU A 494 7.57 -15.16 -25.22
C GLU A 494 6.80 -15.37 -26.53
N VAL A 495 5.72 -16.15 -26.49
CA VAL A 495 4.91 -16.47 -27.68
C VAL A 495 3.61 -15.70 -27.73
N ALA A 496 3.08 -15.26 -26.57
CA ALA A 496 1.94 -14.38 -26.49
C ALA A 496 1.92 -13.63 -25.15
N TYR A 497 1.26 -12.48 -25.09
CA TYR A 497 1.01 -11.78 -23.84
C TYR A 497 -0.24 -10.89 -23.88
N PHE A 498 -0.85 -10.72 -22.70
CA PHE A 498 -1.91 -9.74 -22.45
C PHE A 498 -1.35 -8.53 -21.72
N THR A 499 -1.62 -7.34 -22.22
CA THR A 499 -1.37 -6.07 -21.55
C THR A 499 -2.32 -4.99 -22.07
N ASN A 500 -2.71 -4.04 -21.22
CA ASN A 500 -3.52 -2.87 -21.63
C ASN A 500 -4.71 -3.18 -22.54
N ARG A 501 -5.50 -4.20 -22.20
CA ARG A 501 -6.67 -4.65 -22.97
C ARG A 501 -6.34 -5.11 -24.39
N LYS A 502 -5.11 -5.54 -24.63
CA LYS A 502 -4.65 -6.08 -25.91
C LYS A 502 -3.99 -7.42 -25.72
N LEU A 503 -4.23 -8.32 -26.65
CA LEU A 503 -3.48 -9.57 -26.79
C LEU A 503 -2.46 -9.40 -27.90
N TYR A 504 -1.21 -9.68 -27.59
CA TYR A 504 -0.12 -9.80 -28.54
C TYR A 504 0.23 -11.29 -28.66
N VAL A 505 0.37 -11.78 -29.87
CA VAL A 505 0.67 -13.19 -30.16
C VAL A 505 1.56 -13.26 -31.39
N MET A 506 2.59 -14.12 -31.35
CA MET A 506 3.51 -14.29 -32.49
C MET A 506 2.83 -15.02 -33.65
N ASP A 507 2.18 -16.15 -33.35
CA ASP A 507 1.44 -16.95 -34.32
C ASP A 507 0.04 -17.24 -33.74
N ALA A 508 -1.00 -17.05 -34.55
CA ALA A 508 -2.35 -17.35 -34.17
C ALA A 508 -3.08 -18.13 -35.27
N GLN A 509 -3.75 -19.21 -34.87
CA GLN A 509 -4.65 -19.94 -35.76
C GLN A 509 -6.09 -19.60 -35.35
N PHE A 510 -6.81 -18.97 -36.27
CA PHE A 510 -8.23 -18.67 -36.08
C PHE A 510 -9.05 -19.77 -36.77
N LEU A 511 -9.79 -20.54 -35.96
CA LEU A 511 -10.50 -21.74 -36.46
C LEU A 511 -11.73 -21.38 -37.31
N HIS A 512 -12.30 -20.18 -37.13
CA HIS A 512 -13.52 -19.79 -37.83
C HIS A 512 -13.41 -18.43 -38.53
N SER A 513 -13.18 -17.35 -37.80
CA SER A 513 -13.10 -16.00 -38.38
C SER A 513 -12.27 -15.08 -37.50
N LEU A 514 -11.74 -14.02 -38.09
CA LEU A 514 -11.07 -12.92 -37.41
C LEU A 514 -11.80 -11.62 -37.76
N GLN A 515 -12.39 -10.98 -36.75
CA GLN A 515 -13.03 -9.67 -36.88
C GLN A 515 -12.13 -8.55 -36.34
N ILE A 516 -11.97 -7.49 -37.10
CA ILE A 516 -11.23 -6.29 -36.72
C ILE A 516 -12.15 -5.08 -37.00
N GLY A 517 -12.73 -4.51 -35.94
CA GLY A 517 -13.72 -3.44 -36.06
C GLY A 517 -14.95 -3.90 -36.86
N ASN A 518 -15.28 -3.16 -37.91
CA ASN A 518 -16.42 -3.46 -38.80
C ASN A 518 -16.04 -4.37 -40.00
N PHE A 519 -14.89 -5.08 -39.92
CA PHE A 519 -14.41 -5.95 -40.98
C PHE A 519 -14.04 -7.33 -40.43
N ALA A 520 -14.29 -8.39 -41.22
CA ALA A 520 -13.90 -9.74 -40.85
C ALA A 520 -13.26 -10.51 -42.02
N PHE A 521 -12.29 -11.36 -41.62
CA PHE A 521 -11.80 -12.45 -42.45
C PHE A 521 -12.64 -13.69 -42.20
N MET A 522 -13.31 -14.17 -43.21
CA MET A 522 -14.22 -15.32 -43.10
C MET A 522 -13.87 -16.40 -44.14
N PRO A 523 -13.79 -17.68 -43.70
CA PRO A 523 -13.59 -18.78 -44.63
C PRO A 523 -14.80 -18.94 -45.59
N ARG A 524 -14.53 -19.36 -46.80
CA ARG A 524 -15.56 -19.72 -47.79
C ARG A 524 -15.63 -21.24 -47.93
N ALA A 525 -16.74 -21.74 -48.42
CA ALA A 525 -16.95 -23.17 -48.68
C ALA A 525 -15.97 -23.78 -49.67
N ASN A 526 -15.30 -22.95 -50.52
CA ASN A 526 -14.28 -23.37 -51.48
C ASN A 526 -12.85 -23.35 -50.92
N GLY A 527 -12.66 -23.18 -49.59
CA GLY A 527 -11.36 -23.13 -48.96
C GLY A 527 -10.64 -21.77 -49.04
N ASN A 528 -11.20 -20.79 -49.71
CA ASN A 528 -10.62 -19.45 -49.79
C ASN A 528 -11.05 -18.57 -48.63
N LEU A 529 -10.30 -17.51 -48.34
CA LEU A 529 -10.63 -16.52 -47.33
C LEU A 529 -11.27 -15.27 -47.95
N SER A 530 -12.33 -14.74 -47.37
CA SER A 530 -12.92 -13.47 -47.77
C SER A 530 -12.77 -12.41 -46.70
N PHE A 531 -12.46 -11.19 -47.15
CA PHE A 531 -12.50 -10.01 -46.28
C PHE A 531 -13.78 -9.25 -46.58
N LYS A 532 -14.61 -9.05 -45.57
CA LYS A 532 -15.91 -8.39 -45.69
C LYS A 532 -16.08 -7.33 -44.63
N LYS A 533 -16.81 -6.28 -44.96
CA LYS A 533 -17.39 -5.35 -44.00
C LYS A 533 -18.63 -6.04 -43.38
N ILE A 534 -18.69 -6.09 -42.06
CA ILE A 534 -19.76 -6.67 -41.28
C ILE A 534 -20.69 -5.55 -40.79
#